data_7d301895b027d004e9df4ef6a594c9d8
#
_entry.id   7d301895b027d004e9df4ef6a594c9d8
#
_cell.length_a   1.000
_cell.length_b   1.000
_cell.length_c   1.000
_cell.angle_alpha   90.00
_cell.angle_beta   90.00
_cell.angle_gamma   90.00
#
_symmetry.space_group_name_H-M   'P 1'
#
loop_
_entity.id
_entity.type
_entity.pdbx_description
1 polymer ?
#
loop_
_entity_poly.entity_id
_entity_poly.type
_entity_poly.pdbx_seq_one_letter_code
_entity_poly.pdbx_strand_id
1 'polypeptide(L)'
;MRQYAPSLLWITLHDIDIAHSGTYSLYVDAIRRTDRLCADMWSLVQHEPEYAGKTTMFILPDFGRDSDGEAGGNGFQHHRTGDPRSRTTWIMALGPGIRENVYVDRPAESTDLVPTLGSLFGFSARFAQGKPLAELFL
;
A
#
# COMPACT_ATOMS: atom_id res chain seq x y z
N MET A 1 18.02 -7.33 -3.14
CA MET A 1 17.82 -7.66 -1.72
C MET A 1 19.00 -8.49 -1.19
N ARG A 2 19.31 -9.68 -1.69
CA ARG A 2 20.40 -10.57 -1.15
C ARG A 2 21.76 -9.91 -1.00
N GLN A 3 22.12 -9.01 -1.90
CA GLN A 3 23.46 -8.37 -1.90
C GLN A 3 23.61 -7.26 -0.85
N TYR A 4 22.53 -6.52 -0.56
CA TYR A 4 22.62 -5.29 0.24
C TYR A 4 21.84 -5.36 1.57
N ALA A 5 20.98 -6.36 1.76
CA ALA A 5 20.16 -6.53 2.95
C ALA A 5 19.55 -5.20 3.47
N PRO A 6 18.79 -4.46 2.65
CA PRO A 6 18.28 -3.15 3.05
C PRO A 6 17.33 -3.25 4.23
N SER A 7 17.42 -2.29 5.17
CA SER A 7 16.47 -2.18 6.28
C SER A 7 15.10 -1.65 5.83
N LEU A 8 15.07 -0.87 4.75
CA LEU A 8 13.85 -0.39 4.11
C LEU A 8 13.97 -0.58 2.61
N LEU A 9 12.95 -1.19 2.01
CA LEU A 9 12.81 -1.30 0.56
C LEU A 9 11.47 -0.68 0.16
N TRP A 10 11.52 0.37 -0.66
CA TRP A 10 10.35 0.99 -1.25
C TRP A 10 10.22 0.56 -2.71
N ILE A 11 9.05 0.04 -3.07
CA ILE A 11 8.76 -0.43 -4.43
C ILE A 11 7.52 0.28 -4.92
N THR A 12 7.60 0.88 -6.10
CA THR A 12 6.45 1.48 -6.79
C THR A 12 6.14 0.66 -8.03
N LEU A 13 4.89 0.24 -8.18
CA LEU A 13 4.39 -0.54 -9.31
C LEU A 13 3.48 0.36 -10.15
N HIS A 14 3.84 0.54 -11.42
CA HIS A 14 3.14 1.45 -12.35
C HIS A 14 2.14 0.76 -13.28
N ASP A 15 2.06 -0.57 -13.27
CA ASP A 15 1.24 -1.35 -14.20
C ASP A 15 -0.24 -0.94 -14.19
N ILE A 16 -0.76 -0.51 -13.03
CA ILE A 16 -2.17 -0.11 -12.86
C ILE A 16 -2.49 1.19 -13.62
N ASP A 17 -1.50 2.00 -13.96
CA ASP A 17 -1.67 3.23 -14.75
C ASP A 17 -2.11 2.97 -16.20
N ILE A 18 -2.08 1.73 -16.67
CA ILE A 18 -2.75 1.32 -17.92
C ILE A 18 -4.24 1.70 -17.93
N ALA A 19 -4.85 1.87 -16.76
CA ALA A 19 -6.22 2.31 -16.62
C ALA A 19 -6.53 3.60 -17.37
N HIS A 20 -5.58 4.54 -17.43
CA HIS A 20 -5.79 5.86 -18.06
C HIS A 20 -6.08 5.78 -19.57
N SER A 21 -5.58 4.76 -20.26
CA SER A 21 -5.72 4.61 -21.71
C SER A 21 -6.18 3.22 -22.14
N GLY A 22 -6.25 2.27 -21.19
CA GLY A 22 -6.60 0.88 -21.46
C GLY A 22 -8.09 0.59 -21.25
N THR A 23 -8.45 -0.65 -21.53
CA THR A 23 -9.76 -1.19 -21.23
C THR A 23 -9.86 -1.59 -19.76
N TYR A 24 -11.10 -1.73 -19.25
CA TYR A 24 -11.34 -2.21 -17.90
C TYR A 24 -10.70 -3.58 -17.62
N SER A 25 -10.68 -4.47 -18.63
CA SER A 25 -10.03 -5.77 -18.48
C SER A 25 -8.52 -5.66 -18.28
N LEU A 26 -7.84 -4.75 -18.98
CA LEU A 26 -6.41 -4.50 -18.77
C LEU A 26 -6.12 -3.93 -17.37
N TYR A 27 -6.99 -3.05 -16.89
CA TYR A 27 -6.90 -2.52 -15.52
C TYR A 27 -7.03 -3.64 -14.48
N VAL A 28 -8.04 -4.50 -14.60
CA VAL A 28 -8.22 -5.64 -13.71
C VAL A 28 -7.05 -6.62 -13.78
N ASP A 29 -6.51 -6.88 -14.97
CA ASP A 29 -5.34 -7.74 -15.14
C ASP A 29 -4.08 -7.13 -14.52
N ALA A 30 -3.91 -5.81 -14.56
CA ALA A 30 -2.82 -5.14 -13.87
C ALA A 30 -2.94 -5.28 -12.35
N ILE A 31 -4.14 -5.15 -11.78
CA ILE A 31 -4.39 -5.40 -10.35
C ILE A 31 -4.03 -6.84 -9.98
N ARG A 32 -4.47 -7.82 -10.76
CA ARG A 32 -4.15 -9.24 -10.51
C ARG A 32 -2.65 -9.53 -10.57
N ARG A 33 -1.91 -8.89 -11.49
CA ARG A 33 -0.45 -9.02 -11.56
C ARG A 33 0.21 -8.40 -10.34
N THR A 34 -0.24 -7.22 -9.91
CA THR A 34 0.25 -6.55 -8.70
C THR A 34 0.03 -7.42 -7.47
N ASP A 35 -1.16 -7.97 -7.29
CA ASP A 35 -1.49 -8.88 -6.20
C ASP A 35 -0.56 -10.10 -6.16
N ARG A 36 -0.35 -10.74 -7.32
CA ARG A 36 0.58 -11.86 -7.45
C ARG A 36 2.02 -11.47 -7.09
N LEU A 37 2.50 -10.32 -7.57
CA LEU A 37 3.83 -9.82 -7.22
C LEU A 37 3.99 -9.59 -5.71
N CYS A 38 2.97 -9.04 -5.05
CA CYS A 38 2.99 -8.88 -3.60
C CYS A 38 3.07 -10.23 -2.88
N ALA A 39 2.29 -11.23 -3.33
CA ALA A 39 2.34 -12.58 -2.78
C ALA A 39 3.70 -13.24 -3.01
N ASP A 40 4.28 -13.13 -4.22
CA ASP A 40 5.60 -13.67 -4.55
C ASP A 40 6.70 -13.00 -3.70
N MET A 41 6.63 -11.70 -3.51
CA MET A 41 7.56 -10.97 -2.65
C MET A 41 7.43 -11.40 -1.19
N TRP A 42 6.21 -11.54 -0.68
CA TRP A 42 5.98 -12.05 0.67
C TRP A 42 6.55 -13.46 0.84
N SER A 43 6.28 -14.36 -0.12
CA SER A 43 6.85 -15.70 -0.14
C SER A 43 8.38 -15.67 -0.15
N LEU A 44 8.98 -14.82 -0.99
CA LEU A 44 10.43 -14.67 -1.06
C LEU A 44 11.02 -14.30 0.30
N VAL A 45 10.49 -13.26 0.97
CA VAL A 45 11.03 -12.81 2.26
C VAL A 45 10.84 -13.84 3.36
N GLN A 46 9.82 -14.70 3.30
CA GLN A 46 9.62 -15.78 4.28
C GLN A 46 10.57 -16.96 4.08
N HIS A 47 11.09 -17.16 2.87
CA HIS A 47 12.03 -18.26 2.57
C HIS A 47 13.50 -17.85 2.62
N GLU A 48 13.82 -16.56 2.70
CA GLU A 48 15.19 -16.09 2.82
C GLU A 48 15.59 -15.96 4.30
N PRO A 49 16.60 -16.68 4.78
CA PRO A 49 16.99 -16.67 6.21
C PRO A 49 17.32 -15.28 6.78
N GLU A 50 17.78 -14.37 5.93
CA GLU A 50 18.08 -12.98 6.31
C GLU A 50 16.80 -12.20 6.67
N TYR A 51 15.66 -12.52 6.06
CA TYR A 51 14.42 -11.76 6.16
C TYR A 51 13.29 -12.50 6.88
N ALA A 52 13.33 -13.83 6.90
CA ALA A 52 12.27 -14.66 7.45
C ALA A 52 12.00 -14.32 8.93
N GLY A 53 10.75 -14.05 9.26
CA GLY A 53 10.34 -13.64 10.60
C GLY A 53 10.86 -12.26 11.05
N LYS A 54 11.49 -11.47 10.17
CA LYS A 54 12.08 -10.15 10.49
C LYS A 54 11.55 -9.04 9.57
N THR A 55 10.72 -9.36 8.59
CA THR A 55 10.23 -8.39 7.59
C THR A 55 8.78 -8.08 7.83
N THR A 56 8.47 -6.80 8.00
CA THR A 56 7.12 -6.27 7.96
C THR A 56 6.87 -5.67 6.58
N MET A 57 5.75 -6.04 5.95
CA MET A 57 5.35 -5.58 4.63
C MET A 57 4.12 -4.70 4.73
N PHE A 58 4.18 -3.53 4.10
CA PHE A 58 3.04 -2.65 3.87
C PHE A 58 2.68 -2.66 2.39
N ILE A 59 1.40 -2.76 2.09
CA ILE A 59 0.86 -2.66 0.73
C ILE A 59 -0.22 -1.59 0.76
N LEU A 60 -0.11 -0.61 -0.11
CA LEU A 60 -1.06 0.49 -0.19
C LEU A 60 -1.10 1.08 -1.61
N PRO A 61 -2.26 1.45 -2.12
CA PRO A 61 -2.36 2.36 -3.26
C PRO A 61 -2.04 3.79 -2.83
N ASP A 62 -1.56 4.60 -3.75
CA ASP A 62 -1.33 6.03 -3.56
C ASP A 62 -2.66 6.83 -3.54
N PHE A 63 -3.65 6.39 -4.31
CA PHE A 63 -5.01 6.94 -4.37
C PHE A 63 -6.01 5.91 -4.90
N GLY A 64 -7.31 6.26 -4.86
CA GLY A 64 -8.39 5.47 -5.45
C GLY A 64 -8.70 5.87 -6.89
N ARG A 65 -9.86 5.44 -7.39
CA ARG A 65 -10.39 5.82 -8.71
C ARG A 65 -11.75 6.49 -8.57
N ASP A 66 -12.10 7.30 -9.57
CA ASP A 66 -13.36 8.02 -9.58
C ASP A 66 -14.58 7.08 -9.57
N SER A 67 -15.70 7.57 -9.10
CA SER A 67 -16.99 6.90 -9.25
C SER A 67 -17.44 6.89 -10.73
N ASP A 68 -18.10 5.82 -11.14
CA ASP A 68 -18.61 5.68 -12.51
C ASP A 68 -19.69 6.72 -12.87
N GLY A 69 -20.47 7.15 -11.88
CA GLY A 69 -21.61 8.07 -12.11
C GLY A 69 -21.17 9.41 -12.71
N GLU A 70 -20.08 9.98 -12.22
CA GLU A 70 -19.57 11.27 -12.71
C GLU A 70 -18.69 11.14 -13.96
N ALA A 71 -18.06 9.99 -14.15
CA ALA A 71 -17.14 9.74 -15.27
C ALA A 71 -17.81 9.10 -16.50
N GLY A 72 -19.13 8.98 -16.50
CA GLY A 72 -19.86 8.37 -17.62
C GLY A 72 -19.58 6.89 -17.81
N GLY A 73 -19.32 6.15 -16.73
CA GLY A 73 -19.00 4.72 -16.75
C GLY A 73 -17.52 4.40 -16.88
N ASN A 74 -16.64 5.40 -16.92
CA ASN A 74 -15.18 5.23 -17.07
C ASN A 74 -14.41 5.72 -15.83
N GLY A 75 -15.01 5.67 -14.65
CA GLY A 75 -14.39 6.12 -13.39
C GLY A 75 -13.04 5.48 -13.14
N PHE A 76 -12.86 4.20 -13.52
CA PHE A 76 -11.59 3.49 -13.38
C PHE A 76 -10.41 4.14 -14.12
N GLN A 77 -10.67 4.99 -15.12
CA GLN A 77 -9.64 5.70 -15.89
C GLN A 77 -9.18 7.01 -15.23
N HIS A 78 -9.87 7.47 -14.21
CA HIS A 78 -9.66 8.79 -13.62
C HIS A 78 -9.42 8.71 -12.11
N HIS A 79 -8.80 9.76 -11.56
CA HIS A 79 -8.58 9.96 -10.12
C HIS A 79 -8.62 11.46 -9.79
N ARG A 80 -9.75 12.09 -10.06
CA ARG A 80 -9.93 13.53 -9.83
C ARG A 80 -10.05 13.85 -8.35
N THR A 81 -9.44 14.93 -7.92
CA THR A 81 -9.44 15.36 -6.51
C THR A 81 -10.84 15.70 -5.97
N GLY A 82 -11.79 15.98 -6.84
CA GLY A 82 -13.19 16.25 -6.49
C GLY A 82 -14.00 14.99 -6.15
N ASP A 83 -13.57 13.80 -6.59
CA ASP A 83 -14.28 12.55 -6.30
C ASP A 83 -13.80 11.95 -4.97
N PRO A 84 -14.71 11.71 -4.00
CA PRO A 84 -14.35 11.11 -2.72
C PRO A 84 -13.70 9.75 -2.84
N ARG A 85 -14.08 8.93 -3.84
CA ARG A 85 -13.50 7.59 -4.05
C ARG A 85 -12.06 7.65 -4.51
N SER A 86 -11.70 8.65 -5.32
CA SER A 86 -10.30 8.90 -5.70
C SER A 86 -9.42 9.29 -4.53
N ARG A 87 -9.99 9.93 -3.52
CA ARG A 87 -9.29 10.35 -2.30
C ARG A 87 -9.32 9.31 -1.20
N THR A 88 -9.95 8.16 -1.44
CA THR A 88 -10.07 7.08 -0.45
C THR A 88 -9.31 5.86 -0.93
N THR A 89 -8.50 5.32 -0.06
CA THR A 89 -7.74 4.11 -0.32
C THR A 89 -7.62 3.27 0.96
N TRP A 90 -6.78 2.26 0.95
CA TRP A 90 -6.58 1.34 2.05
C TRP A 90 -5.09 1.10 2.30
N ILE A 91 -4.77 0.57 3.45
CA ILE A 91 -3.45 0.05 3.78
C ILE A 91 -3.58 -1.35 4.36
N MET A 92 -2.73 -2.25 3.92
CA MET A 92 -2.57 -3.58 4.50
C MET A 92 -1.15 -3.70 5.07
N ALA A 93 -1.05 -4.25 6.26
CA ALA A 93 0.23 -4.52 6.91
C ALA A 93 0.27 -5.99 7.37
N LEU A 94 1.42 -6.64 7.22
CA LEU A 94 1.64 -8.02 7.63
C LEU A 94 3.09 -8.22 8.07
N GLY A 95 3.30 -9.14 8.99
CA GLY A 95 4.62 -9.49 9.49
C GLY A 95 4.83 -9.25 10.98
N PRO A 96 6.05 -9.43 11.47
CA PRO A 96 6.36 -9.27 12.89
C PRO A 96 5.96 -7.90 13.44
N GLY A 97 5.37 -7.89 14.63
CA GLY A 97 4.92 -6.67 15.30
C GLY A 97 3.58 -6.12 14.81
N ILE A 98 2.97 -6.72 13.77
CA ILE A 98 1.65 -6.34 13.26
C ILE A 98 0.59 -7.24 13.86
N ARG A 99 -0.55 -6.66 14.25
CA ARG A 99 -1.72 -7.41 14.73
C ARG A 99 -2.33 -8.24 13.60
N GLU A 100 -2.65 -9.48 13.90
CA GLU A 100 -3.28 -10.39 12.96
C GLU A 100 -4.82 -10.27 12.99
N ASN A 101 -5.45 -10.41 11.84
CA ASN A 101 -6.91 -10.45 11.69
C ASN A 101 -7.64 -9.21 12.24
N VAL A 102 -7.01 -8.04 12.17
CA VAL A 102 -7.61 -6.78 12.58
C VAL A 102 -8.05 -6.00 11.34
N TYR A 103 -9.31 -5.58 11.35
CA TYR A 103 -9.84 -4.62 10.39
C TYR A 103 -10.22 -3.34 11.14
N VAL A 104 -9.71 -2.21 10.67
CA VAL A 104 -9.96 -0.89 11.27
C VAL A 104 -10.59 0.01 10.21
N ASP A 105 -11.83 0.42 10.46
CA ASP A 105 -12.56 1.38 9.62
C ASP A 105 -12.63 2.73 10.35
N ARG A 106 -11.59 3.51 10.18
CA ARG A 106 -11.51 4.88 10.67
C ARG A 106 -10.78 5.78 9.69
N PRO A 107 -11.03 7.08 9.70
CA PRO A 107 -10.24 8.02 8.92
C PRO A 107 -8.75 7.93 9.28
N ALA A 108 -7.94 7.76 8.24
CA ALA A 108 -6.48 7.81 8.27
C ALA A 108 -6.00 8.57 7.04
N GLU A 109 -4.83 9.17 7.14
CA GLU A 109 -4.28 9.98 6.06
C GLU A 109 -3.01 9.30 5.51
N SER A 110 -2.70 9.51 4.23
CA SER A 110 -1.44 9.00 3.66
C SER A 110 -0.20 9.56 4.38
N THR A 111 -0.34 10.73 5.00
CA THR A 111 0.68 11.35 5.85
C THR A 111 0.98 10.56 7.12
N ASP A 112 0.11 9.64 7.53
CA ASP A 112 0.29 8.78 8.72
C ASP A 112 1.33 7.67 8.48
N LEU A 113 1.65 7.36 7.23
CA LEU A 113 2.60 6.29 6.90
C LEU A 113 4.01 6.58 7.43
N VAL A 114 4.52 7.79 7.26
CA VAL A 114 5.89 8.13 7.69
C VAL A 114 6.06 8.05 9.21
N PRO A 115 5.17 8.63 10.05
CA PRO A 115 5.21 8.41 11.49
C PRO A 115 5.05 6.95 11.90
N THR A 116 4.25 6.16 11.16
CA THR A 116 4.07 4.73 11.39
C THR A 116 5.39 3.98 11.18
N LEU A 117 6.09 4.24 10.07
CA LEU A 117 7.43 3.69 9.83
C LEU A 117 8.43 4.18 10.89
N GLY A 118 8.31 5.45 11.31
CA GLY A 118 9.12 6.00 12.39
C GLY A 118 9.00 5.18 13.68
N SER A 119 7.79 4.75 14.02
CA SER A 119 7.54 3.89 15.20
C SER A 119 8.24 2.54 15.08
N LEU A 120 8.27 1.93 13.88
CA LEU A 120 8.96 0.67 13.65
C LEU A 120 10.48 0.80 13.71
N PHE A 121 11.03 1.88 13.21
CA PHE A 121 12.47 2.13 13.14
C PHE A 121 13.05 2.88 14.35
N GLY A 122 12.21 3.27 15.30
CA GLY A 122 12.63 3.99 16.51
C GLY A 122 13.08 5.44 16.25
N PHE A 123 12.55 6.11 15.23
CA PHE A 123 12.82 7.52 14.99
C PHE A 123 11.55 8.38 15.01
N SER A 124 11.71 9.66 15.35
CA SER A 124 10.63 10.64 15.26
C SER A 124 10.69 11.38 13.92
N ALA A 125 9.60 11.30 13.15
CA ALA A 125 9.45 12.02 11.90
C ALA A 125 9.09 13.51 12.18
N ARG A 126 10.09 14.30 12.53
CA ARG A 126 9.97 15.67 13.08
C ARG A 126 9.09 16.62 12.26
N PHE A 127 9.02 16.45 10.94
CA PHE A 127 8.27 17.32 10.02
C PHE A 127 7.02 16.64 9.45
N ALA A 128 6.73 15.40 9.81
CA ALA A 128 5.50 14.72 9.38
C ALA A 128 4.30 15.30 10.15
N GLN A 129 3.21 15.56 9.43
CA GLN A 129 1.97 16.08 10.00
C GLN A 129 1.03 14.99 10.49
N GLY A 130 1.21 13.76 10.00
CA GLY A 130 0.40 12.60 10.36
C GLY A 130 0.71 12.05 11.76
N LYS A 131 -0.03 11.01 12.13
CA LYS A 131 0.12 10.27 13.39
C LYS A 131 0.39 8.80 13.11
N PRO A 132 1.17 8.10 13.94
CA PRO A 132 1.33 6.66 13.77
C PRO A 132 -0.01 5.93 13.79
N LEU A 133 -0.17 4.95 12.92
CA LEU A 133 -1.30 4.01 12.90
C LEU A 133 -1.08 2.97 14.02
N ALA A 134 -1.22 3.42 15.27
CA ALA A 134 -0.86 2.62 16.46
C ALA A 134 -1.67 1.31 16.58
N GLU A 135 -2.87 1.28 16.01
CA GLU A 135 -3.73 0.09 15.98
C GLU A 135 -3.19 -1.06 15.14
N LEU A 136 -2.23 -0.82 14.27
CA LEU A 136 -1.57 -1.88 13.49
C LEU A 136 -0.62 -2.73 14.34
N PHE A 137 -0.13 -2.21 15.45
CA PHE A 137 0.93 -2.83 16.23
C PHE A 137 0.40 -3.67 17.42
N LEU A 138 1.19 -4.68 17.78
CA LEU A 138 0.98 -5.54 18.96
C LEU A 138 1.14 -4.76 20.28
#